data_a972812d0bf03cb5af77ccb4e5152e62
#
_entry.id   a972812d0bf03cb5af77ccb4e5152e62
#
_cell.length_a   1.000
_cell.length_b   1.000
_cell.length_c   1.000
_cell.angle_alpha   90.00
_cell.angle_beta   90.00
_cell.angle_gamma   90.00
#
_symmetry.space_group_name_H-M   'P 1'
#
loop_
_entity.id
_entity.type
_entity.pdbx_description
1 polymer ?
#
loop_
_entity_poly.entity_id
_entity_poly.type
_entity_poly.pdbx_seq_one_letter_code
_entity_poly.pdbx_strand_id
1 'polypeptide(L)'
;MKKTAISLMLAALLPAMNAYAEQGDWVVRLRATNISPNESSDLGKYVNKNVANVMSNGAELKLDNNTIPELDISYYWTKNIATELILALGSKHDVSVAKEPGSVVPNQKLGSIDALPPTLTVQWHFNPDQTFDPYVGAGINATFMLDRTLTLNQSSVGALQGSKIKIDRDSFGPALQAGLDVNLKDGWLLNADVKYLWIDTDVKLRNPLAGNSWTKIDSLDVNPWVISLGIGKRF
;
A
#
# COMPACT_ATOMS: atom_id res chain seq x y z
N MET A 1 -30.15 5.16 19.00
CA MET A 1 -28.90 4.37 19.06
C MET A 1 -27.75 5.37 19.24
N LYS A 2 -27.11 5.36 20.39
CA LYS A 2 -26.09 6.34 20.78
C LYS A 2 -24.76 5.94 20.11
N LYS A 3 -24.21 6.78 19.26
CA LYS A 3 -22.85 6.65 18.73
C LYS A 3 -21.87 7.01 19.84
N THR A 4 -21.16 6.03 20.36
CA THR A 4 -20.09 6.22 21.34
C THR A 4 -18.88 6.74 20.59
N ALA A 5 -18.59 8.02 20.74
CA ALA A 5 -17.32 8.60 20.30
C ALA A 5 -16.20 8.04 21.20
N ILE A 6 -15.32 7.26 20.64
CA ILE A 6 -14.07 6.85 21.31
C ILE A 6 -13.14 8.03 21.22
N SER A 7 -13.13 8.83 22.30
CA SER A 7 -12.10 9.86 22.52
C SER A 7 -10.80 9.18 22.89
N LEU A 8 -9.89 9.04 21.93
CA LEU A 8 -8.51 8.68 22.22
C LEU A 8 -7.81 9.92 22.78
N MET A 9 -8.01 10.20 24.07
CA MET A 9 -7.20 11.14 24.84
C MET A 9 -6.00 10.37 25.40
N LEU A 10 -4.94 10.23 24.61
CA LEU A 10 -3.63 9.84 25.12
C LEU A 10 -2.83 11.12 25.41
N ALA A 11 -3.25 11.85 26.44
CA ALA A 11 -2.45 12.95 27.00
C ALA A 11 -1.40 12.30 27.92
N ALA A 12 -0.30 11.87 27.38
CA ALA A 12 0.85 11.48 28.18
C ALA A 12 1.53 12.74 28.70
N LEU A 13 1.51 12.93 30.01
CA LEU A 13 2.39 13.82 30.76
C LEU A 13 3.82 13.27 30.64
N LEU A 14 4.58 13.76 29.68
CA LEU A 14 5.99 13.44 29.53
C LEU A 14 6.81 14.70 29.76
N PRO A 15 7.97 14.60 30.45
CA PRO A 15 8.84 15.74 30.69
C PRO A 15 9.30 16.38 29.39
N ALA A 16 9.51 17.69 29.40
CA ALA A 16 10.08 18.42 28.28
C ALA A 16 11.49 17.87 27.99
N MET A 17 11.59 17.03 26.95
CA MET A 17 12.87 16.47 26.52
C MET A 17 13.44 17.32 25.37
N ASN A 18 14.77 17.28 25.24
CA ASN A 18 15.48 17.98 24.19
C ASN A 18 14.97 17.57 22.80
N ALA A 19 15.10 18.47 21.81
CA ALA A 19 14.59 18.25 20.45
C ALA A 19 15.38 17.21 19.63
N TYR A 20 16.43 16.62 20.20
CA TYR A 20 17.38 15.74 19.53
C TYR A 20 17.11 14.28 19.82
N ALA A 21 17.43 13.41 18.85
CA ALA A 21 17.25 11.97 19.01
C ALA A 21 18.30 11.38 19.97
N GLU A 22 17.82 10.64 20.95
CA GLU A 22 18.66 9.88 21.86
C GLU A 22 18.36 8.38 21.77
N GLN A 23 19.27 7.56 22.25
CA GLN A 23 19.02 6.14 22.39
C GLN A 23 17.87 5.88 23.36
N GLY A 24 16.90 5.08 22.94
CA GLY A 24 15.73 4.75 23.75
C GLY A 24 14.49 5.58 23.42
N ASP A 25 14.64 6.61 22.58
CA ASP A 25 13.51 7.45 22.18
C ASP A 25 12.47 6.67 21.35
N TRP A 26 11.23 7.03 21.58
CA TRP A 26 10.10 6.66 20.75
C TRP A 26 9.63 7.86 19.94
N VAL A 27 9.35 7.64 18.68
CA VAL A 27 8.71 8.66 17.83
C VAL A 27 7.42 8.08 17.26
N VAL A 28 6.33 8.81 17.46
CA VAL A 28 5.03 8.48 16.85
C VAL A 28 4.71 9.55 15.83
N ARG A 29 4.40 9.14 14.60
CA ARG A 29 4.03 10.04 13.51
C ARG A 29 2.63 9.71 13.00
N LEU A 30 1.88 10.75 12.67
CA LEU A 30 0.63 10.67 11.92
C LEU A 30 0.84 11.36 10.58
N ARG A 31 0.64 10.64 9.50
CA ARG A 31 0.88 11.09 8.13
C ARG A 31 -0.38 11.04 7.29
N ALA A 32 -0.50 11.94 6.32
CA ALA A 32 -1.34 11.79 5.16
C ALA A 32 -0.49 11.19 4.05
N THR A 33 -0.88 10.03 3.57
CA THR A 33 -0.06 9.19 2.70
C THR A 33 -0.77 8.92 1.40
N ASN A 34 -0.17 9.30 0.29
CA ASN A 34 -0.62 8.97 -1.05
C ASN A 34 0.08 7.69 -1.52
N ILE A 35 -0.72 6.68 -1.85
CA ILE A 35 -0.27 5.43 -2.46
C ILE A 35 -0.55 5.51 -3.94
N SER A 36 0.50 5.42 -4.74
CA SER A 36 0.47 5.49 -6.20
C SER A 36 1.00 4.18 -6.78
N PRO A 37 0.12 3.23 -7.14
CA PRO A 37 0.53 1.99 -7.79
C PRO A 37 1.31 2.26 -9.08
N ASN A 38 2.34 1.44 -9.32
CA ASN A 38 3.13 1.43 -10.54
C ASN A 38 3.05 0.01 -11.12
N GLU A 39 1.80 -0.36 -11.43
CA GLU A 39 1.45 -1.73 -11.75
C GLU A 39 1.98 -2.20 -13.10
N SER A 40 2.37 -3.47 -13.16
CA SER A 40 2.64 -4.22 -14.37
C SER A 40 1.77 -5.48 -14.40
N SER A 41 1.06 -5.69 -15.51
CA SER A 41 0.09 -6.75 -15.68
C SER A 41 0.16 -7.25 -17.13
N ASP A 42 0.17 -8.55 -17.28
CA ASP A 42 0.13 -9.24 -18.59
C ASP A 42 -1.24 -9.91 -18.85
N LEU A 43 -2.31 -9.36 -18.24
CA LEU A 43 -3.66 -9.92 -18.28
C LEU A 43 -4.08 -10.38 -19.68
N GLY A 44 -3.99 -9.51 -20.68
CA GLY A 44 -4.41 -9.81 -22.04
C GLY A 44 -3.65 -10.96 -22.67
N LYS A 45 -2.33 -10.98 -22.53
CA LYS A 45 -1.49 -12.06 -23.05
C LYS A 45 -1.81 -13.40 -22.37
N TYR A 46 -1.98 -13.34 -21.04
CA TYR A 46 -2.22 -14.54 -20.25
C TYR A 46 -3.60 -15.16 -20.51
N VAL A 47 -4.65 -14.33 -20.57
CA VAL A 47 -6.01 -14.78 -20.90
C VAL A 47 -6.06 -15.38 -22.30
N ASN A 48 -5.45 -14.71 -23.29
CA ASN A 48 -5.42 -15.20 -24.67
C ASN A 48 -4.70 -16.54 -24.81
N LYS A 49 -3.63 -16.75 -24.02
CA LYS A 49 -2.85 -18.00 -24.07
C LYS A 49 -3.52 -19.15 -23.34
N ASN A 50 -4.16 -18.90 -22.19
CA ASN A 50 -4.53 -19.96 -21.24
C ASN A 50 -6.05 -20.13 -21.07
N VAL A 51 -6.87 -19.17 -21.53
CA VAL A 51 -8.33 -19.21 -21.37
C VAL A 51 -9.02 -19.18 -22.74
N ALA A 52 -8.96 -18.03 -23.43
CA ALA A 52 -9.52 -17.83 -24.75
C ALA A 52 -8.92 -16.58 -25.39
N ASN A 53 -8.75 -16.58 -26.72
CA ASN A 53 -8.23 -15.42 -27.45
C ASN A 53 -9.33 -14.35 -27.63
N VAL A 54 -9.61 -13.61 -26.57
CA VAL A 54 -10.76 -12.66 -26.47
C VAL A 54 -10.37 -11.28 -25.96
N MET A 55 -9.10 -11.05 -25.63
CA MET A 55 -8.60 -9.78 -25.12
C MET A 55 -7.52 -9.20 -26.02
N SER A 56 -7.26 -7.90 -25.94
CA SER A 56 -6.07 -7.33 -26.53
C SER A 56 -4.81 -7.80 -25.77
N ASN A 57 -3.71 -7.98 -26.49
CA ASN A 57 -2.44 -8.37 -25.84
C ASN A 57 -1.87 -7.28 -24.92
N GLY A 58 -2.37 -6.06 -25.05
CA GLY A 58 -2.00 -4.93 -24.19
C GLY A 58 -2.94 -4.70 -23.01
N ALA A 59 -3.99 -5.51 -22.87
CA ALA A 59 -4.92 -5.38 -21.74
C ALA A 59 -4.21 -5.63 -20.41
N GLU A 60 -4.50 -4.79 -19.44
CA GLU A 60 -3.87 -4.82 -18.12
C GLU A 60 -4.87 -4.54 -17.00
N LEU A 61 -4.55 -4.97 -15.80
CA LEU A 61 -5.22 -4.52 -14.60
C LEU A 61 -4.61 -3.19 -14.14
N LYS A 62 -5.47 -2.27 -13.72
CA LYS A 62 -5.11 -0.96 -13.19
C LYS A 62 -5.71 -0.75 -11.81
N LEU A 63 -4.92 -0.15 -10.93
CA LEU A 63 -5.34 0.31 -9.62
C LEU A 63 -5.31 1.85 -9.60
N ASP A 64 -6.24 2.46 -8.88
CA ASP A 64 -6.24 3.90 -8.68
C ASP A 64 -5.30 4.33 -7.54
N ASN A 65 -4.93 5.61 -7.55
CA ASN A 65 -4.22 6.23 -6.45
C ASN A 65 -5.17 6.43 -5.26
N ASN A 66 -4.66 6.28 -4.06
CA ASN A 66 -5.43 6.56 -2.86
C ASN A 66 -4.62 7.36 -1.83
N THR A 67 -5.31 8.22 -1.08
CA THR A 67 -4.70 8.97 0.02
C THR A 67 -5.36 8.57 1.32
N ILE A 68 -4.57 8.10 2.27
CA ILE A 68 -5.02 7.50 3.51
C ILE A 68 -4.23 8.04 4.72
N PRO A 69 -4.78 7.94 5.93
CA PRO A 69 -4.00 8.15 7.15
C PRO A 69 -3.02 6.98 7.37
N GLU A 70 -1.83 7.31 7.82
CA GLU A 70 -0.76 6.38 8.18
C GLU A 70 -0.29 6.71 9.60
N LEU A 71 -0.13 5.68 10.42
CA LEU A 71 0.44 5.76 11.76
C LEU A 71 1.79 5.06 11.77
N ASP A 72 2.81 5.76 12.24
CA ASP A 72 4.17 5.24 12.33
C ASP A 72 4.67 5.30 13.74
N ILE A 73 5.40 4.27 14.14
CA ILE A 73 6.02 4.15 15.44
C ILE A 73 7.48 3.76 15.24
N SER A 74 8.40 4.66 15.61
CA SER A 74 9.83 4.41 15.54
C SER A 74 10.42 4.28 16.93
N TYR A 75 11.40 3.38 17.05
CA TYR A 75 12.23 3.23 18.24
C TYR A 75 13.71 3.40 17.89
N TYR A 76 14.42 4.27 18.61
CA TYR A 76 15.82 4.59 18.40
C TYR A 76 16.73 3.68 19.22
N TRP A 77 17.38 2.73 18.54
CA TRP A 77 18.40 1.84 19.14
C TRP A 77 19.69 2.58 19.47
N THR A 78 20.00 3.56 18.66
CA THR A 78 21.05 4.56 18.86
C THR A 78 20.50 5.88 18.37
N LYS A 79 21.20 6.98 18.54
CA LYS A 79 20.75 8.27 18.02
C LYS A 79 20.62 8.30 16.47
N ASN A 80 21.33 7.42 15.76
CA ASN A 80 21.34 7.37 14.30
C ASN A 80 20.54 6.19 13.71
N ILE A 81 20.26 5.15 14.49
CA ILE A 81 19.60 3.94 14.03
C ILE A 81 18.25 3.80 14.69
N ALA A 82 17.19 3.79 13.91
CA ALA A 82 15.83 3.52 14.36
C ALA A 82 15.21 2.35 13.61
N THR A 83 14.24 1.69 14.25
CA THR A 83 13.31 0.77 13.59
C THR A 83 11.95 1.42 13.55
N GLU A 84 11.29 1.45 12.40
CA GLU A 84 9.97 2.03 12.21
C GLU A 84 8.96 0.97 11.80
N LEU A 85 7.86 0.88 12.53
CA LEU A 85 6.66 0.14 12.15
C LEU A 85 5.66 1.10 11.54
N ILE A 86 5.27 0.84 10.31
CA ILE A 86 4.38 1.66 9.50
C ILE A 86 3.04 0.93 9.36
N LEU A 87 1.96 1.59 9.72
CA LEU A 87 0.59 1.08 9.70
C LEU A 87 -0.30 2.00 8.86
N ALA A 88 -0.53 1.60 7.62
CA ALA A 88 -1.45 2.29 6.72
C ALA A 88 -2.88 1.80 6.99
N LEU A 89 -3.81 2.72 7.25
CA LEU A 89 -5.17 2.40 7.65
C LEU A 89 -6.15 2.58 6.49
N GLY A 90 -6.74 1.47 6.01
CA GLY A 90 -7.83 1.50 5.06
C GLY A 90 -7.41 1.82 3.62
N SER A 91 -6.38 1.17 3.12
CA SER A 91 -5.93 1.31 1.73
C SER A 91 -6.90 0.61 0.78
N LYS A 92 -7.91 1.34 0.32
CA LYS A 92 -8.89 0.85 -0.64
C LYS A 92 -8.55 1.35 -2.04
N HIS A 93 -8.41 0.42 -2.99
CA HIS A 93 -8.11 0.73 -4.38
C HIS A 93 -9.19 0.17 -5.32
N ASP A 94 -9.61 0.99 -6.26
CA ASP A 94 -10.46 0.56 -7.36
C ASP A 94 -9.61 -0.19 -8.39
N VAL A 95 -10.12 -1.36 -8.82
CA VAL A 95 -9.47 -2.19 -9.82
C VAL A 95 -10.28 -2.16 -11.11
N SER A 96 -9.60 -1.95 -12.22
CA SER A 96 -10.22 -1.90 -13.55
C SER A 96 -9.41 -2.67 -14.59
N VAL A 97 -10.10 -3.12 -15.65
CA VAL A 97 -9.45 -3.53 -16.90
C VAL A 97 -9.24 -2.28 -17.75
N ALA A 98 -8.03 -2.12 -18.26
CA ALA A 98 -7.64 -1.00 -19.10
C ALA A 98 -6.92 -1.48 -20.36
N LYS A 99 -6.73 -0.55 -21.32
CA LYS A 99 -6.07 -0.79 -22.62
C LYS A 99 -6.73 -1.88 -23.48
N GLU A 100 -8.05 -1.98 -23.37
CA GLU A 100 -8.89 -2.84 -24.22
C GLU A 100 -9.68 -1.99 -25.23
N PRO A 101 -9.09 -1.54 -26.32
CA PRO A 101 -9.77 -0.71 -27.32
C PRO A 101 -10.74 -1.55 -28.13
N GLY A 102 -12.05 -1.32 -27.91
CA GLY A 102 -13.13 -1.85 -28.78
C GLY A 102 -13.26 -3.37 -28.81
N SER A 103 -12.82 -4.05 -27.78
CA SER A 103 -12.75 -5.49 -27.75
C SER A 103 -13.96 -6.17 -27.08
N VAL A 104 -13.90 -7.48 -27.08
CA VAL A 104 -14.88 -8.40 -26.49
C VAL A 104 -15.02 -8.21 -24.98
N VAL A 105 -13.96 -7.75 -24.32
CA VAL A 105 -13.95 -7.35 -22.90
C VAL A 105 -13.57 -5.87 -22.84
N PRO A 106 -14.54 -4.95 -22.72
CA PRO A 106 -14.25 -3.51 -22.70
C PRO A 106 -13.57 -3.08 -21.44
N ASN A 107 -12.94 -1.89 -21.48
CA ASN A 107 -12.46 -1.22 -20.28
C ASN A 107 -13.60 -1.08 -19.28
N GLN A 108 -13.38 -1.54 -18.05
CA GLN A 108 -14.40 -1.52 -17.01
C GLN A 108 -13.80 -1.59 -15.61
N LYS A 109 -14.53 -1.02 -14.65
CA LYS A 109 -14.26 -1.24 -13.22
C LYS A 109 -14.74 -2.65 -12.84
N LEU A 110 -13.87 -3.39 -12.16
CA LEU A 110 -14.16 -4.74 -11.67
C LEU A 110 -14.66 -4.74 -10.23
N GLY A 111 -14.31 -3.70 -9.46
CA GLY A 111 -14.61 -3.56 -8.05
C GLY A 111 -13.50 -2.84 -7.31
N SER A 112 -13.39 -3.08 -6.03
CA SER A 112 -12.34 -2.51 -5.16
C SER A 112 -11.69 -3.60 -4.35
N ILE A 113 -10.44 -3.39 -3.97
CA ILE A 113 -9.71 -4.20 -3.01
C ILE A 113 -9.36 -3.35 -1.80
N ASP A 114 -9.40 -3.95 -0.62
CA ASP A 114 -8.90 -3.35 0.61
C ASP A 114 -7.58 -4.03 0.97
N ALA A 115 -6.51 -3.24 1.10
CA ALA A 115 -5.19 -3.73 1.46
C ALA A 115 -4.72 -3.15 2.79
N LEU A 116 -4.03 -3.95 3.55
CA LEU A 116 -3.35 -3.53 4.78
C LEU A 116 -1.87 -3.88 4.63
N PRO A 117 -0.99 -2.91 4.32
CA PRO A 117 0.43 -3.11 4.07
C PRO A 117 1.32 -2.74 5.26
N PRO A 118 1.29 -3.43 6.42
CA PRO A 118 2.28 -3.17 7.45
C PRO A 118 3.69 -3.31 6.89
N THR A 119 4.52 -2.33 7.22
CA THR A 119 5.90 -2.28 6.75
C THR A 119 6.82 -2.04 7.95
N LEU A 120 7.89 -2.80 8.02
CA LEU A 120 8.92 -2.68 9.05
C LEU A 120 10.24 -2.29 8.39
N THR A 121 10.80 -1.15 8.78
CA THR A 121 12.07 -0.66 8.25
C THR A 121 13.09 -0.42 9.34
N VAL A 122 14.36 -0.53 8.99
CA VAL A 122 15.49 0.01 9.76
C VAL A 122 15.95 1.26 9.05
N GLN A 123 16.06 2.35 9.81
CA GLN A 123 16.42 3.68 9.31
C GLN A 123 17.80 4.09 9.81
N TRP A 124 18.54 4.80 8.96
CA TRP A 124 19.72 5.54 9.33
C TRP A 124 19.45 7.02 9.21
N HIS A 125 19.53 7.73 10.34
CA HIS A 125 19.39 9.18 10.47
C HIS A 125 20.76 9.84 10.38
N PHE A 126 20.92 10.81 9.47
CA PHE A 126 22.22 11.44 9.20
C PHE A 126 22.54 12.56 10.18
N ASN A 127 21.53 13.31 10.59
CA ASN A 127 21.68 14.51 11.40
C ASN A 127 20.70 14.54 12.60
N PRO A 128 20.68 13.52 13.47
CA PRO A 128 19.67 13.38 14.51
C PRO A 128 19.69 14.51 15.55
N ASP A 129 20.85 15.22 15.67
CA ASP A 129 21.06 16.33 16.57
C ASP A 129 20.81 17.71 15.91
N GLN A 130 20.17 17.77 14.74
CA GLN A 130 19.93 19.00 13.99
C GLN A 130 18.45 19.20 13.68
N THR A 131 18.12 20.44 13.28
CA THR A 131 16.76 20.78 12.86
C THR A 131 16.32 19.95 11.65
N PHE A 132 17.22 19.74 10.69
CA PHE A 132 16.97 18.95 9.49
C PHE A 132 17.69 17.62 9.61
N ASP A 133 16.92 16.56 9.76
CA ASP A 133 17.42 15.20 9.92
C ASP A 133 16.94 14.32 8.75
N PRO A 134 17.69 14.30 7.62
CA PRO A 134 17.40 13.35 6.56
C PRO A 134 17.73 11.93 7.00
N TYR A 135 16.96 10.98 6.47
CA TYR A 135 17.17 9.56 6.73
C TYR A 135 16.93 8.70 5.50
N VAL A 136 17.49 7.51 5.51
CA VAL A 136 17.21 6.44 4.58
C VAL A 136 16.87 5.18 5.34
N GLY A 137 16.06 4.31 4.75
CA GLY A 137 15.65 3.07 5.39
C GLY A 137 15.48 1.94 4.39
N ALA A 138 15.62 0.74 4.89
CA ALA A 138 15.32 -0.49 4.17
C ALA A 138 14.61 -1.47 5.10
N GLY A 139 13.74 -2.30 4.54
CA GLY A 139 12.95 -3.22 5.35
C GLY A 139 12.12 -4.19 4.53
N ILE A 140 11.06 -4.67 5.16
CA ILE A 140 10.13 -5.64 4.60
C ILE A 140 8.70 -5.11 4.69
N ASN A 141 7.94 -5.41 3.67
CA ASN A 141 6.51 -5.18 3.60
C ASN A 141 5.76 -6.52 3.65
N ALA A 142 4.67 -6.56 4.40
CA ALA A 142 3.73 -7.66 4.42
C ALA A 142 2.34 -7.11 4.09
N THR A 143 1.89 -7.27 2.86
CA THR A 143 0.57 -6.76 2.43
C THR A 143 -0.50 -7.84 2.56
N PHE A 144 -1.59 -7.53 3.25
CA PHE A 144 -2.75 -8.40 3.41
C PHE A 144 -3.94 -7.82 2.64
N MET A 145 -4.47 -8.60 1.69
CA MET A 145 -5.67 -8.24 0.92
C MET A 145 -6.91 -8.71 1.69
N LEU A 146 -7.66 -7.77 2.28
CA LEU A 146 -8.83 -8.04 3.12
C LEU A 146 -10.08 -8.31 2.26
N ASP A 147 -10.41 -7.41 1.33
CA ASP A 147 -11.41 -7.63 0.29
C ASP A 147 -10.69 -7.79 -1.05
N ARG A 148 -10.97 -8.88 -1.75
CA ARG A 148 -10.14 -9.35 -2.87
C ARG A 148 -10.92 -10.06 -3.98
N THR A 149 -12.23 -9.94 -3.96
CA THR A 149 -13.07 -10.57 -5.00
C THR A 149 -13.70 -9.50 -5.88
N LEU A 150 -13.41 -9.57 -7.16
CA LEU A 150 -13.85 -8.66 -8.20
C LEU A 150 -14.78 -9.40 -9.15
N THR A 151 -15.62 -8.69 -9.90
CA THR A 151 -16.58 -9.30 -10.83
C THR A 151 -16.47 -8.67 -12.22
N LEU A 152 -16.37 -9.50 -13.24
CA LEU A 152 -16.43 -9.10 -14.64
C LEU A 152 -17.90 -9.03 -15.06
N ASN A 153 -18.47 -7.82 -15.20
CA ASN A 153 -19.89 -7.61 -15.47
C ASN A 153 -20.18 -7.25 -16.93
N GLN A 154 -19.21 -6.70 -17.65
CA GLN A 154 -19.37 -6.27 -19.03
C GLN A 154 -18.43 -7.10 -19.92
N SER A 155 -18.98 -7.91 -20.78
CA SER A 155 -18.25 -8.68 -21.77
C SER A 155 -19.18 -9.02 -22.93
N SER A 156 -18.68 -8.87 -24.16
CA SER A 156 -19.38 -9.34 -25.36
C SER A 156 -19.31 -10.88 -25.49
N VAL A 157 -18.43 -11.52 -24.75
CA VAL A 157 -18.39 -12.97 -24.58
C VAL A 157 -19.27 -13.35 -23.41
N GLY A 158 -20.50 -13.78 -23.66
CA GLY A 158 -21.47 -14.16 -22.63
C GLY A 158 -20.94 -15.21 -21.65
N ALA A 159 -20.05 -16.10 -22.11
CA ALA A 159 -19.39 -17.10 -21.27
C ALA A 159 -18.43 -16.52 -20.22
N LEU A 160 -18.01 -15.26 -20.32
CA LEU A 160 -17.15 -14.59 -19.33
C LEU A 160 -17.94 -13.67 -18.39
N GLN A 161 -19.17 -13.33 -18.75
CA GLN A 161 -20.01 -12.45 -17.92
C GLN A 161 -20.31 -13.09 -16.57
N GLY A 162 -20.16 -12.31 -15.49
CA GLY A 162 -20.34 -12.81 -14.13
C GLY A 162 -19.18 -13.64 -13.61
N SER A 163 -18.09 -13.76 -14.37
CA SER A 163 -16.85 -14.38 -13.89
C SER A 163 -16.31 -13.61 -12.69
N LYS A 164 -15.80 -14.35 -11.71
CA LYS A 164 -15.18 -13.78 -10.52
C LYS A 164 -13.67 -13.77 -10.67
N ILE A 165 -13.08 -12.65 -10.29
CA ILE A 165 -11.61 -12.48 -10.25
C ILE A 165 -11.23 -12.39 -8.78
N LYS A 166 -10.17 -13.05 -8.40
CA LYS A 166 -9.64 -13.07 -7.02
C LYS A 166 -8.15 -12.79 -7.06
N ILE A 167 -7.73 -11.91 -6.17
CA ILE A 167 -6.33 -11.63 -5.89
C ILE A 167 -5.88 -12.48 -4.70
N ASP A 168 -4.65 -12.96 -4.67
CA ASP A 168 -4.14 -13.73 -3.54
C ASP A 168 -4.12 -12.87 -2.27
N ARG A 169 -4.11 -13.53 -1.11
CA ARG A 169 -4.36 -12.88 0.17
C ARG A 169 -3.18 -12.06 0.66
N ASP A 170 -2.00 -12.59 0.49
CA ASP A 170 -0.78 -12.11 1.11
C ASP A 170 0.28 -11.84 0.05
N SER A 171 1.05 -10.79 0.26
CA SER A 171 2.27 -10.50 -0.49
C SER A 171 3.38 -10.08 0.49
N PHE A 172 4.59 -10.54 0.25
CA PHE A 172 5.77 -10.20 1.05
C PHE A 172 6.86 -9.71 0.12
N GLY A 173 7.43 -8.56 0.42
CA GLY A 173 8.49 -8.00 -0.40
C GLY A 173 9.40 -7.05 0.36
N PRO A 174 10.50 -6.63 -0.23
CA PRO A 174 11.36 -5.59 0.34
C PRO A 174 10.67 -4.22 0.30
N ALA A 175 11.20 -3.30 1.10
CA ALA A 175 10.81 -1.90 1.13
C ALA A 175 12.06 -1.03 1.19
N LEU A 176 12.05 0.08 0.46
CA LEU A 176 13.05 1.15 0.57
C LEU A 176 12.36 2.44 0.95
N GLN A 177 13.07 3.28 1.70
CA GLN A 177 12.55 4.51 2.26
C GLN A 177 13.62 5.60 2.26
N ALA A 178 13.19 6.84 2.03
CA ALA A 178 13.98 8.03 2.27
C ALA A 178 13.06 9.13 2.78
N GLY A 179 13.53 9.92 3.74
CA GLY A 179 12.71 10.96 4.32
C GLY A 179 13.51 12.04 5.01
N LEU A 180 12.77 12.98 5.56
CA LEU A 180 13.29 14.13 6.29
C LEU A 180 12.41 14.40 7.49
N ASP A 181 13.00 14.42 8.67
CA ASP A 181 12.41 14.99 9.88
C ASP A 181 12.88 16.44 10.04
N VAL A 182 11.94 17.34 10.27
CA VAL A 182 12.22 18.72 10.69
C VAL A 182 11.90 18.83 12.17
N ASN A 183 12.94 18.72 13.00
CA ASN A 183 12.84 18.76 14.45
C ASN A 183 12.43 20.16 14.93
N LEU A 184 11.37 20.22 15.70
CA LEU A 184 10.80 21.42 16.30
C LEU A 184 11.07 21.41 17.82
N LYS A 185 10.56 22.46 18.51
CA LYS A 185 10.65 22.52 19.97
C LYS A 185 9.79 21.44 20.64
N ASP A 186 10.15 21.09 21.85
CA ASP A 186 9.41 20.19 22.74
C ASP A 186 9.16 18.79 22.13
N GLY A 187 10.11 18.29 21.32
CA GLY A 187 10.03 16.97 20.70
C GLY A 187 9.04 16.84 19.55
N TRP A 188 8.39 17.91 19.10
CA TRP A 188 7.59 17.89 17.90
C TRP A 188 8.46 17.83 16.66
N LEU A 189 7.93 17.25 15.60
CA LEU A 189 8.59 17.24 14.29
C LEU A 189 7.57 17.29 13.15
N LEU A 190 7.99 17.83 12.01
CA LEU A 190 7.34 17.64 10.72
C LEU A 190 8.09 16.56 9.97
N ASN A 191 7.38 15.76 9.21
CA ASN A 191 7.97 14.67 8.45
C ASN A 191 7.51 14.69 7.00
N ALA A 192 8.46 14.45 6.10
CA ALA A 192 8.21 14.11 4.70
C ALA A 192 8.92 12.81 4.38
N ASP A 193 8.25 11.91 3.70
CA ASP A 193 8.74 10.56 3.45
C ASP A 193 8.33 10.04 2.08
N VAL A 194 9.20 9.29 1.44
CA VAL A 194 8.92 8.53 0.22
C VAL A 194 9.38 7.09 0.40
N LYS A 195 8.51 6.15 0.05
CA LYS A 195 8.78 4.71 0.07
C LYS A 195 8.54 4.11 -1.29
N TYR A 196 9.26 3.05 -1.58
CA TYR A 196 8.98 2.14 -2.67
C TYR A 196 8.81 0.74 -2.10
N LEU A 197 7.68 0.12 -2.37
CA LEU A 197 7.34 -1.21 -1.88
C LEU A 197 7.33 -2.19 -3.06
N TRP A 198 7.89 -3.38 -2.89
CA TRP A 198 7.73 -4.47 -3.84
C TRP A 198 6.56 -5.33 -3.38
N ILE A 199 5.49 -5.32 -4.18
CA ILE A 199 4.25 -6.04 -3.90
C ILE A 199 3.84 -6.75 -5.18
N ASP A 200 3.87 -8.08 -5.14
CA ASP A 200 3.41 -8.94 -6.22
C ASP A 200 2.27 -9.83 -5.75
N THR A 201 1.34 -10.15 -6.63
CA THR A 201 0.20 -10.99 -6.29
C THR A 201 -0.34 -11.75 -7.48
N ASP A 202 -0.79 -12.98 -7.26
CA ASP A 202 -1.45 -13.77 -8.28
C ASP A 202 -2.92 -13.39 -8.43
N VAL A 203 -3.33 -13.24 -9.69
CA VAL A 203 -4.71 -12.99 -10.08
C VAL A 203 -5.32 -14.27 -10.65
N LYS A 204 -6.48 -14.67 -10.10
CA LYS A 204 -7.17 -15.92 -10.48
C LYS A 204 -8.59 -15.61 -10.95
N LEU A 205 -9.00 -16.27 -12.01
CA LEU A 205 -10.36 -16.21 -12.57
C LEU A 205 -11.12 -17.48 -12.20
N ARG A 206 -12.38 -17.33 -11.85
CA ARG A 206 -13.34 -18.43 -11.78
C ARG A 206 -14.51 -18.12 -12.70
N ASN A 207 -14.71 -18.97 -13.70
CA ASN A 207 -15.84 -18.89 -14.61
C ASN A 207 -16.87 -19.97 -14.25
N PRO A 208 -18.12 -19.60 -13.91
CA PRO A 208 -19.17 -20.56 -13.57
C PRO A 208 -19.51 -21.54 -14.70
N LEU A 209 -19.32 -21.12 -15.97
CA LEU A 209 -19.64 -21.91 -17.14
C LEU A 209 -18.48 -22.79 -17.62
N ALA A 210 -17.26 -22.60 -17.07
CA ALA A 210 -16.05 -23.35 -17.42
C ALA A 210 -15.51 -24.11 -16.20
N GLY A 211 -16.32 -25.00 -15.64
CA GLY A 211 -15.92 -25.94 -14.59
C GLY A 211 -15.81 -25.33 -13.19
N ASN A 212 -16.11 -24.05 -13.01
CA ASN A 212 -16.19 -23.35 -11.70
C ASN A 212 -14.92 -23.46 -10.82
N SER A 213 -13.75 -23.69 -11.39
CA SER A 213 -12.46 -23.75 -10.70
C SER A 213 -11.69 -22.42 -10.83
N TRP A 214 -10.81 -22.15 -9.86
CA TRP A 214 -9.94 -20.98 -9.91
C TRP A 214 -8.72 -21.27 -10.77
N THR A 215 -8.54 -20.48 -11.84
CA THR A 215 -7.39 -20.58 -12.75
C THR A 215 -6.60 -19.29 -12.68
N LYS A 216 -5.28 -19.37 -12.50
CA LYS A 216 -4.41 -18.20 -12.57
C LYS A 216 -4.51 -17.57 -13.95
N ILE A 217 -4.71 -16.25 -14.02
CA ILE A 217 -4.85 -15.50 -15.27
C ILE A 217 -3.87 -14.33 -15.38
N ASP A 218 -3.15 -14.02 -14.29
CA ASP A 218 -2.14 -12.96 -14.29
C ASP A 218 -1.24 -13.08 -13.06
N SER A 219 -0.09 -12.42 -13.13
CA SER A 219 0.77 -12.08 -12.01
C SER A 219 0.88 -10.56 -12.02
N LEU A 220 0.29 -9.92 -11.02
CA LEU A 220 0.19 -8.47 -10.93
C LEU A 220 1.27 -7.93 -10.00
N ASP A 221 2.20 -7.18 -10.56
CA ASP A 221 3.15 -6.38 -9.79
C ASP A 221 2.52 -5.03 -9.51
N VAL A 222 2.33 -4.67 -8.25
CA VAL A 222 1.72 -3.39 -7.84
C VAL A 222 2.78 -2.32 -7.61
N ASN A 223 3.86 -2.67 -6.96
CA ASN A 223 5.10 -1.91 -6.74
C ASN A 223 4.88 -0.38 -6.53
N PRO A 224 4.10 0.05 -5.52
CA PRO A 224 3.69 1.43 -5.39
C PRO A 224 4.82 2.36 -4.93
N TRP A 225 4.76 3.59 -5.42
CA TRP A 225 5.35 4.74 -4.75
C TRP A 225 4.39 5.22 -3.66
N VAL A 226 4.93 5.46 -2.47
CA VAL A 226 4.18 5.91 -1.29
C VAL A 226 4.81 7.21 -0.82
N ILE A 227 4.06 8.30 -0.91
CA ILE A 227 4.53 9.64 -0.53
C ILE A 227 3.71 10.14 0.65
N SER A 228 4.38 10.51 1.72
CA SER A 228 3.75 10.85 2.99
C SER A 228 4.23 12.21 3.51
N LEU A 229 3.29 12.96 4.10
CA LEU A 229 3.56 14.18 4.84
C LEU A 229 2.83 14.10 6.19
N GLY A 230 3.48 14.51 7.25
CA GLY A 230 2.86 14.42 8.57
C GLY A 230 3.56 15.18 9.68
N ILE A 231 3.04 14.94 10.87
CA ILE A 231 3.56 15.46 12.12
C ILE A 231 3.92 14.31 13.03
N GLY A 232 4.91 14.49 13.87
CA GLY A 232 5.31 13.49 14.86
C GLY A 232 5.66 14.12 16.19
N LYS A 233 5.74 13.23 17.17
CA LYS A 233 6.16 13.57 18.54
C LYS A 233 7.16 12.53 19.00
N ARG A 234 8.28 13.03 19.53
CA ARG A 234 9.32 12.25 20.20
C ARG A 234 9.07 12.21 21.71
N PHE A 235 9.33 11.05 22.31
CA PHE A 235 9.13 10.77 23.72
C PHE A 235 10.37 10.14 24.32
#